data_a64bcede9ff689f0becfadf2f81b3763
#
_entry.id   a64bcede9ff689f0becfadf2f81b3763
#
_cell.length_a   1.000
_cell.length_b   1.000
_cell.length_c   1.000
_cell.angle_alpha   90.00
_cell.angle_beta   90.00
_cell.angle_gamma   90.00
#
_symmetry.space_group_name_H-M   'P 1'
#
loop_
_entity.id
_entity.type
_entity.pdbx_description
1 polymer ?
#
loop_
_entity_poly.entity_id
_entity_poly.type
_entity_poly.pdbx_seq_one_letter_code
_entity_poly.pdbx_strand_id
1 'polypeptide(L)'
;GYQVHIGPMYSDARGTVKLRSIDPTVHPALRFNYLSTAQDRREWVEAIHAARDILNQPAFDAFNGGEISPGPAVQSDAEILDWVARDGETAYHPSCTCKLGVDAQAVVDPQTMQVHGLDGLYVVDASVMPYITNGNIYAPVMMVAEKAADLIMGNTPLPPAHVEFYRHQAATDVTLPS
;
A
#
# COMPACT_ATOMS: atom_id res chain seq x y z
N GLY A 1 -12.54 6.29 23.79
CA GLY A 1 -12.14 6.91 22.54
C GLY A 1 -12.08 5.88 21.42
N TYR A 2 -12.01 6.33 20.19
CA TYR A 2 -11.82 5.51 19.00
C TYR A 2 -10.75 6.14 18.11
N GLN A 3 -10.22 5.38 17.18
CA GLN A 3 -9.14 5.76 16.29
C GLN A 3 -9.48 5.34 14.87
N VAL A 4 -9.10 6.16 13.91
CA VAL A 4 -9.22 5.87 12.48
C VAL A 4 -7.82 5.84 11.87
N HIS A 5 -7.53 4.82 11.08
CA HIS A 5 -6.29 4.69 10.33
C HIS A 5 -6.58 5.06 8.87
N ILE A 6 -5.87 6.04 8.38
CA ILE A 6 -6.01 6.56 7.01
C ILE A 6 -4.65 6.68 6.35
N GLY A 7 -4.65 6.67 5.04
CA GLY A 7 -3.46 6.91 4.23
C GLY A 7 -3.69 6.66 2.75
N PRO A 8 -2.80 7.15 1.88
CA PRO A 8 -2.82 6.82 0.47
C PRO A 8 -2.62 5.31 0.28
N MET A 9 -3.56 4.65 -0.42
CA MET A 9 -3.48 3.22 -0.70
C MET A 9 -2.69 2.91 -1.98
N TYR A 10 -2.49 3.90 -2.85
CA TYR A 10 -1.81 3.74 -4.14
C TYR A 10 -0.86 4.91 -4.40
N SER A 11 0.11 5.08 -3.50
CA SER A 11 1.11 6.14 -3.61
C SER A 11 1.97 5.99 -4.86
N ASP A 12 2.27 7.11 -5.52
CA ASP A 12 3.23 7.20 -6.61
C ASP A 12 4.67 7.53 -6.14
N ALA A 13 4.87 7.75 -4.84
CA ALA A 13 6.20 7.93 -4.27
C ALA A 13 7.04 6.66 -4.42
N ARG A 14 8.33 6.84 -4.64
CA ARG A 14 9.29 5.73 -4.75
C ARG A 14 10.46 5.94 -3.79
N GLY A 15 10.75 4.86 -3.07
CA GLY A 15 11.87 4.79 -2.14
C GLY A 15 13.02 3.93 -2.68
N THR A 16 13.99 3.67 -1.82
CA THR A 16 15.12 2.81 -2.16
C THR A 16 15.55 1.95 -0.97
N VAL A 17 16.03 0.73 -1.28
CA VAL A 17 16.76 -0.14 -0.36
C VAL A 17 18.16 -0.31 -0.92
N LYS A 18 19.19 0.02 -0.15
CA LYS A 18 20.59 -0.07 -0.61
C LYS A 18 21.48 -0.73 0.43
N LEU A 19 22.40 -1.57 -0.01
CA LEU A 19 23.42 -2.14 0.85
C LEU A 19 24.31 -1.04 1.46
N ARG A 20 24.63 -1.17 2.73
CA ARG A 20 25.59 -0.33 3.46
C ARG A 20 26.90 -1.05 3.74
N SER A 21 26.88 -2.38 3.69
CA SER A 21 28.02 -3.23 4.01
C SER A 21 27.85 -4.60 3.32
N ILE A 22 28.94 -5.34 3.16
CA ILE A 22 28.94 -6.76 2.80
C ILE A 22 28.62 -7.66 4.01
N ASP A 23 28.67 -7.11 5.22
CA ASP A 23 28.26 -7.80 6.43
C ASP A 23 26.72 -7.89 6.47
N PRO A 24 26.13 -9.10 6.42
CA PRO A 24 24.67 -9.28 6.38
C PRO A 24 23.96 -8.87 7.67
N THR A 25 24.70 -8.65 8.76
CA THR A 25 24.12 -8.17 10.03
C THR A 25 23.90 -6.65 10.06
N VAL A 26 24.51 -5.93 9.12
CA VAL A 26 24.34 -4.47 9.00
C VAL A 26 23.06 -4.16 8.22
N HIS A 27 22.11 -3.51 8.88
CA HIS A 27 20.86 -3.09 8.25
C HIS A 27 21.10 -2.26 6.97
N PRO A 28 20.32 -2.53 5.91
CA PRO A 28 20.40 -1.73 4.68
C PRO A 28 20.00 -0.26 4.92
N ALA A 29 20.39 0.61 4.01
CA ALA A 29 19.86 1.97 3.97
C ALA A 29 18.46 1.95 3.35
N LEU A 30 17.47 2.32 4.13
CA LEU A 30 16.08 2.44 3.72
C LEU A 30 15.72 3.91 3.53
N ARG A 31 15.13 4.23 2.40
CA ARG A 31 14.55 5.54 2.14
C ARG A 31 13.15 5.35 1.56
N PHE A 32 12.13 5.65 2.32
CA PHE A 32 10.74 5.52 1.88
C PHE A 32 10.31 6.67 0.97
N ASN A 33 10.82 7.85 1.20
CA ASN A 33 10.57 9.05 0.40
C ASN A 33 9.10 9.50 0.42
N TYR A 34 8.43 9.35 1.56
CA TYR A 34 7.05 9.79 1.77
C TYR A 34 6.88 11.29 1.49
N LEU A 35 5.68 11.70 1.08
CA LEU A 35 5.29 13.08 0.77
C LEU A 35 6.12 13.74 -0.33
N SER A 36 6.90 12.98 -1.09
CA SER A 36 7.77 13.54 -2.13
C SER A 36 7.01 14.00 -3.36
N THR A 37 5.85 13.44 -3.64
CA THR A 37 5.06 13.76 -4.83
C THR A 37 3.90 14.71 -4.53
N ALA A 38 3.41 15.38 -5.55
CA ALA A 38 2.22 16.23 -5.42
C ALA A 38 0.96 15.39 -5.14
N GLN A 39 0.90 14.18 -5.69
CA GLN A 39 -0.20 13.25 -5.44
C GLN A 39 -0.25 12.84 -3.98
N ASP A 40 0.85 12.37 -3.40
CA ASP A 40 0.92 11.99 -2.00
C ASP A 40 0.43 13.11 -1.06
N ARG A 41 0.94 14.32 -1.28
CA ARG A 41 0.56 15.46 -0.45
C ARG A 41 -0.91 15.80 -0.55
N ARG A 42 -1.48 15.78 -1.75
CA ARG A 42 -2.90 16.02 -1.96
C ARG A 42 -3.76 14.94 -1.30
N GLU A 43 -3.44 13.67 -1.54
CA GLU A 43 -4.22 12.56 -1.01
C GLU A 43 -4.20 12.50 0.52
N TRP A 44 -3.09 12.87 1.17
CA TRP A 44 -3.04 12.99 2.62
C TRP A 44 -3.95 14.09 3.16
N VAL A 45 -3.97 15.25 2.54
CA VAL A 45 -4.87 16.34 2.91
C VAL A 45 -6.34 15.93 2.74
N GLU A 46 -6.67 15.36 1.58
CA GLU A 46 -8.01 14.85 1.29
C GLU A 46 -8.44 13.76 2.28
N ALA A 47 -7.54 12.85 2.64
CA ALA A 47 -7.83 11.77 3.58
C ALA A 47 -8.13 12.28 5.01
N ILE A 48 -7.39 13.30 5.50
CA ILE A 48 -7.67 13.93 6.79
C ILE A 48 -9.04 14.62 6.79
N HIS A 49 -9.35 15.37 5.74
CA HIS A 49 -10.66 16.02 5.62
C HIS A 49 -11.79 14.99 5.55
N ALA A 50 -11.65 13.94 4.74
CA ALA A 50 -12.65 12.88 4.64
C ALA A 50 -12.87 12.14 5.97
N ALA A 51 -11.81 11.86 6.72
CA ALA A 51 -11.93 11.27 8.05
C ALA A 51 -12.69 12.18 9.02
N ARG A 52 -12.39 13.48 9.02
CA ARG A 52 -13.11 14.47 9.82
C ARG A 52 -14.60 14.55 9.45
N ASP A 53 -14.91 14.56 8.17
CA ASP A 53 -16.30 14.58 7.70
C ASP A 53 -17.07 13.35 8.16
N ILE A 54 -16.46 12.16 8.10
CA ILE A 54 -17.09 10.92 8.58
C ILE A 54 -17.30 10.96 10.08
N LEU A 55 -16.27 11.33 10.84
CA LEU A 55 -16.31 11.29 12.30
C LEU A 55 -17.18 12.39 12.93
N ASN A 56 -17.49 13.44 12.20
CA ASN A 56 -18.39 14.51 12.61
C ASN A 56 -19.85 14.31 12.14
N GLN A 57 -20.18 13.13 11.62
CA GLN A 57 -21.57 12.83 11.28
C GLN A 57 -22.44 12.67 12.56
N PRO A 58 -23.71 13.10 12.54
CA PRO A 58 -24.60 13.05 13.71
C PRO A 58 -24.71 11.68 14.39
N ALA A 59 -24.49 10.60 13.65
CA ALA A 59 -24.47 9.24 14.18
C ALA A 59 -23.38 9.02 15.25
N PHE A 60 -22.33 9.85 15.26
CA PHE A 60 -21.23 9.77 16.21
C PHE A 60 -21.40 10.69 17.41
N ASP A 61 -22.37 11.62 17.43
CA ASP A 61 -22.49 12.67 18.46
C ASP A 61 -22.46 12.12 19.90
N ALA A 62 -23.11 10.98 20.14
CA ALA A 62 -23.16 10.35 21.45
C ALA A 62 -21.79 9.82 21.93
N PHE A 63 -20.83 9.65 21.04
CA PHE A 63 -19.52 9.05 21.29
C PHE A 63 -18.36 9.99 21.01
N ASN A 64 -18.61 11.11 20.32
CA ASN A 64 -17.59 12.03 19.87
C ASN A 64 -17.34 13.13 20.91
N GLY A 65 -16.22 13.02 21.63
CA GLY A 65 -15.76 14.03 22.57
C GLY A 65 -14.82 15.08 21.97
N GLY A 66 -14.68 15.09 20.65
CA GLY A 66 -13.76 15.96 19.90
C GLY A 66 -12.49 15.26 19.45
N GLU A 67 -11.84 15.86 18.46
CA GLU A 67 -10.61 15.38 17.86
C GLU A 67 -9.41 15.55 18.81
N ILE A 68 -8.69 14.46 19.07
CA ILE A 68 -7.49 14.47 19.93
C ILE A 68 -6.22 14.67 19.07
N SER A 69 -6.13 13.95 17.94
CA SER A 69 -5.00 14.01 17.03
C SER A 69 -5.51 13.90 15.58
N PRO A 70 -5.05 14.78 14.68
CA PRO A 70 -4.10 15.88 14.82
C PRO A 70 -4.53 17.01 15.75
N GLY A 71 -5.81 17.11 16.08
CA GLY A 71 -6.38 18.12 16.94
C GLY A 71 -6.89 19.36 16.20
N PRO A 72 -7.78 20.15 16.86
CA PRO A 72 -8.48 21.25 16.21
C PRO A 72 -7.57 22.43 15.80
N ALA A 73 -6.32 22.45 16.22
CA ALA A 73 -5.36 23.49 15.81
C ALA A 73 -4.75 23.25 14.42
N VAL A 74 -4.86 22.02 13.89
CA VAL A 74 -4.30 21.64 12.58
C VAL A 74 -5.42 21.74 11.55
N GLN A 75 -5.44 22.83 10.77
CA GLN A 75 -6.55 23.15 9.87
C GLN A 75 -6.11 23.33 8.40
N SER A 76 -5.02 24.05 8.16
CA SER A 76 -4.54 24.29 6.81
C SER A 76 -3.83 23.08 6.22
N ASP A 77 -3.80 22.98 4.88
CA ASP A 77 -3.07 21.94 4.16
C ASP A 77 -1.61 21.85 4.61
N ALA A 78 -0.97 22.99 4.83
CA ALA A 78 0.42 23.04 5.30
C ALA A 78 0.59 22.44 6.71
N GLU A 79 -0.32 22.76 7.64
CA GLU A 79 -0.32 22.21 9.00
C GLU A 79 -0.62 20.71 9.00
N ILE A 80 -1.54 20.27 8.14
CA ILE A 80 -1.86 18.85 7.96
C ILE A 80 -0.62 18.10 7.46
N LEU A 81 0.04 18.59 6.44
CA LEU A 81 1.25 17.96 5.90
C LEU A 81 2.43 17.96 6.87
N ASP A 82 2.59 19.01 7.65
CA ASP A 82 3.59 19.07 8.72
C ASP A 82 3.30 18.04 9.82
N TRP A 83 2.04 17.93 10.23
CA TRP A 83 1.63 16.89 11.18
C TRP A 83 1.86 15.48 10.63
N VAL A 84 1.45 15.20 9.39
CA VAL A 84 1.68 13.89 8.75
C VAL A 84 3.17 13.56 8.67
N ALA A 85 4.00 14.54 8.33
CA ALA A 85 5.45 14.34 8.24
C ALA A 85 6.11 14.00 9.59
N ARG A 86 5.55 14.50 10.69
CA ARG A 86 6.07 14.30 12.04
C ARG A 86 5.51 13.06 12.72
N ASP A 87 4.20 12.82 12.56
CA ASP A 87 3.45 11.81 13.34
C ASP A 87 2.99 10.61 12.50
N GLY A 88 3.18 10.65 11.16
CA GLY A 88 2.82 9.54 10.28
C GLY A 88 3.67 8.30 10.53
N GLU A 89 3.02 7.14 10.54
CA GLU A 89 3.67 5.85 10.74
C GLU A 89 3.49 4.94 9.52
N THR A 90 4.34 3.93 9.42
CA THR A 90 4.20 2.92 8.37
C THR A 90 3.02 1.99 8.64
N ALA A 91 2.26 1.65 7.59
CA ALA A 91 1.25 0.60 7.65
C ALA A 91 1.83 -0.82 7.46
N TYR A 92 3.17 -0.97 7.48
CA TYR A 92 3.87 -2.25 7.31
C TYR A 92 3.58 -2.94 5.98
N HIS A 93 3.39 -2.17 4.91
CA HIS A 93 3.18 -2.67 3.55
C HIS A 93 4.37 -2.38 2.60
N PRO A 94 5.66 -2.63 2.98
CA PRO A 94 6.79 -2.47 2.06
C PRO A 94 6.64 -3.45 0.91
N SER A 95 6.88 -2.97 -0.31
CA SER A 95 6.66 -3.75 -1.54
C SER A 95 7.49 -3.23 -2.70
N CYS A 96 7.47 -3.95 -3.83
CA CYS A 96 7.95 -3.51 -5.14
C CYS A 96 9.47 -3.37 -5.32
N THR A 97 10.30 -3.70 -4.33
CA THR A 97 11.77 -3.52 -4.41
C THR A 97 12.49 -4.59 -5.25
N CYS A 98 11.83 -5.73 -5.51
CA CYS A 98 12.31 -6.80 -6.39
C CYS A 98 11.26 -7.11 -7.46
N LYS A 99 10.68 -6.07 -8.08
CA LYS A 99 9.50 -6.22 -8.95
C LYS A 99 9.69 -7.31 -10.01
N LEU A 100 8.67 -8.11 -10.22
CA LEU A 100 8.60 -9.03 -11.33
C LEU A 100 8.30 -8.28 -12.64
N GLY A 101 8.83 -8.79 -13.75
CA GLY A 101 8.65 -8.19 -15.06
C GLY A 101 9.72 -8.65 -16.03
N VAL A 102 9.66 -8.06 -17.24
CA VAL A 102 10.60 -8.34 -18.35
C VAL A 102 11.39 -7.10 -18.80
N ASP A 103 11.16 -5.97 -18.16
CA ASP A 103 11.89 -4.73 -18.44
C ASP A 103 13.25 -4.70 -17.72
N ALA A 104 14.10 -3.75 -18.12
CA ALA A 104 15.46 -3.62 -17.60
C ALA A 104 15.58 -3.32 -16.10
N GLN A 105 14.49 -2.96 -15.44
CA GLN A 105 14.43 -2.73 -14.00
C GLN A 105 13.78 -3.88 -13.24
N ALA A 106 13.29 -4.91 -13.95
CA ALA A 106 12.72 -6.08 -13.32
C ALA A 106 13.82 -6.94 -12.68
N VAL A 107 13.53 -7.45 -11.49
CA VAL A 107 14.44 -8.32 -10.72
C VAL A 107 14.05 -9.79 -10.89
N VAL A 108 12.76 -10.07 -11.00
CA VAL A 108 12.19 -11.42 -10.97
C VAL A 108 11.45 -11.72 -12.27
N ASP A 109 11.70 -12.90 -12.82
CA ASP A 109 10.96 -13.43 -13.96
C ASP A 109 9.54 -13.84 -13.54
N PRO A 110 8.49 -13.29 -14.19
CA PRO A 110 7.10 -13.55 -13.79
C PRO A 110 6.60 -14.97 -14.09
N GLN A 111 7.32 -15.75 -14.88
CA GLN A 111 6.95 -17.11 -15.24
C GLN A 111 7.60 -18.16 -14.35
N THR A 112 8.78 -17.86 -13.80
CA THR A 112 9.57 -18.81 -13.02
C THR A 112 9.78 -18.39 -11.58
N MET A 113 9.54 -17.11 -11.26
CA MET A 113 9.86 -16.48 -9.96
C MET A 113 11.37 -16.46 -9.64
N GLN A 114 12.22 -16.77 -10.61
CA GLN A 114 13.68 -16.68 -10.46
C GLN A 114 14.17 -15.24 -10.62
N VAL A 115 15.25 -14.92 -9.93
CA VAL A 115 15.98 -13.66 -10.15
C VAL A 115 16.67 -13.71 -11.52
N HIS A 116 16.45 -12.68 -12.35
CA HIS A 116 17.06 -12.59 -13.66
C HIS A 116 18.59 -12.77 -13.63
N GLY A 117 19.10 -13.64 -14.48
CA GLY A 117 20.54 -13.90 -14.61
C GLY A 117 21.17 -14.76 -13.51
N LEU A 118 20.36 -15.33 -12.61
CA LEU A 118 20.83 -16.25 -11.56
C LEU A 118 20.02 -17.55 -11.57
N ASP A 119 20.70 -18.67 -11.49
CA ASP A 119 20.07 -19.98 -11.38
C ASP A 119 19.75 -20.33 -9.92
N GLY A 120 18.56 -20.84 -9.67
CA GLY A 120 18.17 -21.38 -8.36
C GLY A 120 17.93 -20.32 -7.27
N LEU A 121 17.93 -19.03 -7.59
CA LEU A 121 17.55 -17.97 -6.66
C LEU A 121 16.17 -17.45 -6.97
N TYR A 122 15.29 -17.45 -5.98
CA TYR A 122 13.89 -17.02 -6.07
C TYR A 122 13.60 -15.90 -5.09
N VAL A 123 12.67 -15.00 -5.45
CA VAL A 123 12.08 -14.04 -4.51
C VAL A 123 10.57 -14.20 -4.57
N VAL A 124 9.94 -14.43 -3.39
CA VAL A 124 8.51 -14.74 -3.27
C VAL A 124 7.93 -14.04 -2.05
N ASP A 125 7.80 -12.74 -2.13
CA ASP A 125 7.19 -11.90 -1.10
C ASP A 125 6.59 -10.63 -1.72
N ALA A 126 6.15 -9.67 -0.92
CA ALA A 126 5.57 -8.42 -1.42
C ALA A 126 6.53 -7.60 -2.29
N SER A 127 7.83 -7.81 -2.20
CA SER A 127 8.81 -7.08 -3.00
C SER A 127 8.70 -7.37 -4.50
N VAL A 128 8.13 -8.52 -4.87
CA VAL A 128 7.95 -8.87 -6.30
C VAL A 128 6.81 -8.12 -6.98
N MET A 129 5.92 -7.50 -6.24
CA MET A 129 4.81 -6.74 -6.83
C MET A 129 5.35 -5.61 -7.70
N PRO A 130 4.87 -5.44 -8.96
CA PRO A 130 5.25 -4.28 -9.80
C PRO A 130 4.78 -2.95 -9.22
N TYR A 131 3.61 -2.98 -8.57
CA TYR A 131 2.98 -1.87 -7.85
C TYR A 131 2.30 -2.40 -6.60
N ILE A 132 2.21 -1.55 -5.56
CA ILE A 132 1.42 -1.88 -4.38
C ILE A 132 -0.06 -2.00 -4.76
N THR A 133 -0.78 -2.93 -4.16
CA THR A 133 -2.21 -3.10 -4.39
C THR A 133 -3.02 -2.00 -3.70
N ASN A 134 -4.18 -1.68 -4.26
CA ASN A 134 -5.10 -0.70 -3.68
C ASN A 134 -5.92 -1.34 -2.55
N GLY A 135 -5.26 -1.66 -1.47
CA GLY A 135 -5.80 -2.35 -0.30
C GLY A 135 -4.70 -3.12 0.44
N ASN A 136 -5.08 -3.83 1.50
CA ASN A 136 -4.12 -4.63 2.27
C ASN A 136 -3.44 -5.69 1.39
N ILE A 137 -2.11 -5.80 1.57
CA ILE A 137 -1.28 -6.68 0.73
C ILE A 137 -1.31 -8.16 1.13
N TYR A 138 -1.92 -8.52 2.26
CA TYR A 138 -1.87 -9.89 2.79
C TYR A 138 -2.41 -10.92 1.79
N ALA A 139 -3.64 -10.76 1.31
CA ALA A 139 -4.25 -11.72 0.39
C ALA A 139 -3.49 -11.80 -0.96
N PRO A 140 -3.10 -10.69 -1.60
CA PRO A 140 -2.24 -10.73 -2.78
C PRO A 140 -0.89 -11.41 -2.56
N VAL A 141 -0.23 -11.20 -1.42
CA VAL A 141 1.04 -11.88 -1.10
C VAL A 141 0.84 -13.38 -0.97
N MET A 142 -0.23 -13.83 -0.28
CA MET A 142 -0.55 -15.25 -0.16
C MET A 142 -0.82 -15.88 -1.53
N MET A 143 -1.57 -15.20 -2.39
CA MET A 143 -1.82 -15.67 -3.76
C MET A 143 -0.52 -15.79 -4.58
N VAL A 144 0.38 -14.82 -4.48
CA VAL A 144 1.70 -14.88 -5.13
C VAL A 144 2.51 -16.06 -4.60
N ALA A 145 2.51 -16.27 -3.29
CA ALA A 145 3.26 -17.36 -2.65
C ALA A 145 2.76 -18.74 -3.08
N GLU A 146 1.45 -18.95 -3.10
CA GLU A 146 0.85 -20.21 -3.55
C GLU A 146 1.20 -20.51 -5.02
N LYS A 147 1.04 -19.54 -5.89
CA LYS A 147 1.41 -19.71 -7.31
C LYS A 147 2.91 -19.95 -7.49
N ALA A 148 3.75 -19.24 -6.76
CA ALA A 148 5.20 -19.41 -6.82
C ALA A 148 5.64 -20.80 -6.33
N ALA A 149 5.02 -21.31 -5.27
CA ALA A 149 5.27 -22.66 -4.77
C ALA A 149 5.03 -23.71 -5.85
N ASP A 150 3.91 -23.64 -6.57
CA ASP A 150 3.62 -24.54 -7.68
C ASP A 150 4.69 -24.45 -8.79
N LEU A 151 5.07 -23.23 -9.18
CA LEU A 151 6.09 -23.01 -10.21
C LEU A 151 7.45 -23.59 -9.79
N ILE A 152 7.89 -23.36 -8.56
CA ILE A 152 9.18 -23.83 -8.03
C ILE A 152 9.21 -25.36 -7.89
N MET A 153 8.10 -25.97 -7.49
CA MET A 153 7.99 -27.41 -7.34
C MET A 153 7.69 -28.14 -8.66
N GLY A 154 7.46 -27.41 -9.76
CA GLY A 154 7.07 -27.98 -11.04
C GLY A 154 5.67 -28.59 -11.06
N ASN A 155 4.79 -28.16 -10.16
CA ASN A 155 3.38 -28.55 -10.14
C ASN A 155 2.62 -27.88 -11.29
N THR A 156 1.51 -28.48 -11.69
CA THR A 156 0.57 -27.82 -12.61
C THR A 156 -0.23 -26.77 -11.84
N PRO A 157 -0.10 -25.47 -12.17
CA PRO A 157 -0.89 -24.43 -11.51
C PRO A 157 -2.40 -24.65 -11.73
N LEU A 158 -3.21 -24.14 -10.80
CA LEU A 158 -4.65 -24.10 -10.96
C LEU A 158 -5.03 -23.34 -12.25
N PRO A 159 -6.08 -23.79 -12.96
CA PRO A 159 -6.56 -23.08 -14.13
C PRO A 159 -7.02 -21.65 -13.77
N PRO A 160 -6.88 -20.69 -14.70
CA PRO A 160 -7.37 -19.34 -14.48
C PRO A 160 -8.85 -19.33 -14.11
N ALA A 161 -9.22 -18.63 -13.05
CA ALA A 161 -10.61 -18.39 -12.71
C ALA A 161 -11.17 -17.27 -13.58
N HIS A 162 -12.20 -17.54 -14.35
CA HIS A 162 -12.91 -16.54 -15.14
C HIS A 162 -14.03 -15.94 -14.29
N VAL A 163 -13.71 -14.90 -13.53
CA VAL A 163 -14.68 -14.16 -12.73
C VAL A 163 -14.83 -12.75 -13.28
N GLU A 164 -16.04 -12.21 -13.25
CA GLU A 164 -16.26 -10.80 -13.57
C GLU A 164 -15.66 -9.92 -12.46
N PHE A 165 -14.87 -8.93 -12.86
CA PHE A 165 -14.37 -7.93 -11.92
C PHE A 165 -15.50 -6.98 -11.55
N TYR A 166 -15.59 -6.65 -10.26
CA TYR A 166 -16.45 -5.56 -9.84
C TYR A 166 -16.10 -4.28 -10.58
N ARG A 167 -17.09 -3.69 -11.22
CA ARG A 167 -16.99 -2.35 -11.83
C ARG A 167 -17.92 -1.44 -11.05
N HIS A 168 -17.37 -0.36 -10.51
CA HIS A 168 -18.19 0.65 -9.87
C HIS A 168 -19.21 1.17 -10.88
N GLN A 169 -20.48 1.02 -10.54
CA GLN A 169 -21.57 1.70 -11.25
C GLN A 169 -21.88 2.95 -10.43
N ALA A 170 -21.78 4.13 -11.07
CA ALA A 170 -22.23 5.35 -10.44
C ALA A 170 -23.67 5.15 -9.99
N ALA A 171 -23.95 5.43 -8.72
CA ALA A 171 -25.29 5.29 -8.17
C ALA A 171 -26.24 6.20 -8.96
N THR A 172 -27.03 5.62 -9.84
CA THR A 172 -28.23 6.28 -10.35
C THR A 172 -29.24 6.22 -9.20
N ASP A 173 -29.42 7.36 -8.52
CA ASP A 173 -30.49 7.63 -7.53
C ASP A 173 -30.90 6.43 -6.67
N VAL A 174 -30.15 6.17 -5.61
CA VAL A 174 -30.65 5.37 -4.49
C VAL A 174 -31.58 6.27 -3.70
N THR A 175 -32.88 6.26 -4.02
CA THR A 175 -33.92 6.73 -3.09
C THR A 175 -33.84 5.83 -1.85
N LEU A 176 -33.27 6.35 -0.76
CA LEU A 176 -33.33 5.71 0.52
C LEU A 176 -34.79 5.57 0.93
N PRO A 177 -35.26 4.39 1.38
CA PRO A 177 -36.61 4.25 1.91
C PRO A 177 -36.77 5.12 3.13
N SER A 178 -37.86 5.87 3.18
CA SER A 178 -38.28 6.75 4.27
C SER A 178 -38.58 6.01 5.57
#